data_e53157b3c5000552e50f29fababeb442
#
_entry.id   e53157b3c5000552e50f29fababeb442
#
_cell.length_a   1.000
_cell.length_b   1.000
_cell.length_c   1.000
_cell.angle_alpha   90.00
_cell.angle_beta   90.00
_cell.angle_gamma   90.00
#
_symmetry.space_group_name_H-M   'P 1'
#
loop_
_entity.id
_entity.type
_entity.pdbx_description
1 polymer ?
#
loop_
_entity_poly.entity_id
_entity_poly.type
_entity_poly.pdbx_seq_one_letter_code
_entity_poly.pdbx_strand_id
1 'polypeptide(L)'
;MGSGAIPIVLVFLLVFLTWQTIYSSNRDLVRAKEWGDLARRALPFGALALMALSLFVVQGYREGWVLITWMFVSGALIVLASVLSISSTERRANRAFRSGNFQKAAELYRELAEEKPLARHHAYLGAALGASERYEESVDASTEAIKKDPKYGLAYYNRALVLRRMGKKSRAVKDLKQALEADLPRRFRSAARKILEELA
;
A
#
# COMPACT_ATOMS: atom_id res chain seq x y z
N MET A 1 -13.31 30.40 -29.25
CA MET A 1 -12.43 29.22 -29.46
C MET A 1 -11.63 28.92 -28.18
N GLY A 2 -12.21 28.38 -27.12
CA GLY A 2 -11.52 28.17 -25.83
C GLY A 2 -12.06 27.03 -24.95
N SER A 3 -13.20 26.43 -25.28
CA SER A 3 -13.84 25.47 -24.39
C SER A 3 -13.33 24.03 -24.52
N GLY A 4 -12.64 23.67 -25.59
CA GLY A 4 -12.16 22.30 -25.82
C GLY A 4 -10.83 21.95 -25.14
N ALA A 5 -9.99 22.94 -24.82
CA ALA A 5 -8.67 22.68 -24.22
C ALA A 5 -8.75 22.33 -22.71
N ILE A 6 -9.69 22.91 -21.99
CA ILE A 6 -9.84 22.72 -20.54
C ILE A 6 -10.13 21.25 -20.18
N PRO A 7 -11.10 20.56 -20.83
CA PRO A 7 -11.36 19.15 -20.54
C PRO A 7 -10.16 18.24 -20.81
N ILE A 8 -9.41 18.51 -21.87
CA ILE A 8 -8.24 17.72 -22.25
C ILE A 8 -7.15 17.86 -21.17
N VAL A 9 -6.85 19.07 -20.72
CA VAL A 9 -5.85 19.34 -19.67
C VAL A 9 -6.26 18.63 -18.35
N LEU A 10 -7.55 18.70 -17.99
CA LEU A 10 -8.06 18.02 -16.78
C LEU A 10 -7.90 16.51 -16.86
N VAL A 11 -8.13 15.88 -18.02
CA VAL A 11 -7.93 14.44 -18.20
C VAL A 11 -6.45 14.07 -18.05
N PHE A 12 -5.54 14.83 -18.69
CA PHE A 12 -4.09 14.61 -18.52
C PHE A 12 -3.64 14.76 -17.06
N LEU A 13 -4.12 15.79 -16.37
CA LEU A 13 -3.82 16.01 -14.96
C LEU A 13 -4.31 14.84 -14.10
N LEU A 14 -5.52 14.36 -14.34
CA LEU A 14 -6.11 13.21 -13.62
C LEU A 14 -5.31 11.93 -13.86
N VAL A 15 -4.94 11.65 -15.09
CA VAL A 15 -4.09 10.49 -15.45
C VAL A 15 -2.72 10.59 -14.77
N PHE A 16 -2.10 11.78 -14.81
CA PHE A 16 -0.81 12.03 -14.17
C PHE A 16 -0.87 11.83 -12.65
N LEU A 17 -1.84 12.43 -11.96
CA LEU A 17 -2.04 12.29 -10.52
C LEU A 17 -2.32 10.85 -10.11
N THR A 18 -3.11 10.16 -10.92
CA THR A 18 -3.42 8.73 -10.72
C THR A 18 -2.16 7.89 -10.84
N TRP A 19 -1.38 8.07 -11.91
CA TRP A 19 -0.10 7.40 -12.10
C TRP A 19 0.86 7.66 -10.94
N GLN A 20 1.01 8.92 -10.55
CA GLN A 20 1.87 9.31 -9.42
C GLN A 20 1.43 8.64 -8.11
N THR A 21 0.12 8.51 -7.88
CA THR A 21 -0.43 7.85 -6.69
C THR A 21 -0.11 6.35 -6.69
N ILE A 22 -0.35 5.66 -7.81
CA ILE A 22 -0.02 4.23 -7.97
C ILE A 22 1.47 4.01 -7.78
N TYR A 23 2.31 4.80 -8.46
CA TYR A 23 3.75 4.68 -8.39
C TYR A 23 4.27 4.94 -6.97
N SER A 24 3.87 6.05 -6.33
CA SER A 24 4.36 6.44 -5.00
C SER A 24 3.97 5.44 -3.91
N SER A 25 2.80 4.80 -4.06
CA SER A 25 2.29 3.82 -3.09
C SER A 25 2.83 2.41 -3.29
N ASN A 26 3.46 2.12 -4.44
CA ASN A 26 3.91 0.78 -4.81
C ASN A 26 5.36 0.77 -5.36
N ARG A 27 6.21 1.67 -4.88
CA ARG A 27 7.61 1.78 -5.32
C ARG A 27 8.40 0.47 -5.15
N ASP A 28 8.09 -0.29 -4.12
CA ASP A 28 8.68 -1.61 -3.87
C ASP A 28 8.33 -2.63 -4.96
N LEU A 29 7.08 -2.63 -5.47
CA LEU A 29 6.70 -3.48 -6.62
C LEU A 29 7.43 -3.08 -7.89
N VAL A 30 7.59 -1.76 -8.12
CA VAL A 30 8.36 -1.25 -9.27
C VAL A 30 9.82 -1.68 -9.17
N ARG A 31 10.45 -1.56 -7.98
CA ARG A 31 11.82 -2.00 -7.77
C ARG A 31 11.99 -3.52 -7.89
N ALA A 32 10.99 -4.28 -7.44
CA ALA A 32 10.95 -5.73 -7.58
C ALA A 32 10.59 -6.19 -9.01
N LYS A 33 10.21 -5.26 -9.91
CA LYS A 33 9.73 -5.55 -11.28
C LYS A 33 8.47 -6.43 -11.32
N GLU A 34 7.65 -6.37 -10.27
CA GLU A 34 6.40 -7.12 -10.14
C GLU A 34 5.24 -6.39 -10.86
N TRP A 35 5.35 -6.33 -12.21
CA TRP A 35 4.42 -5.59 -13.06
C TRP A 35 2.99 -6.14 -12.99
N GLY A 36 2.82 -7.47 -12.80
CA GLY A 36 1.51 -8.10 -12.65
C GLY A 36 0.77 -7.63 -11.40
N ASP A 37 1.46 -7.55 -10.26
CA ASP A 37 0.87 -7.04 -9.02
C ASP A 37 0.65 -5.54 -9.08
N LEU A 38 1.53 -4.79 -9.74
CA LEU A 38 1.36 -3.36 -9.98
C LEU A 38 0.12 -3.10 -10.85
N ALA A 39 -0.05 -3.83 -11.95
CA ALA A 39 -1.22 -3.74 -12.83
C ALA A 39 -2.51 -4.08 -12.07
N ARG A 40 -2.50 -5.14 -11.25
CA ARG A 40 -3.65 -5.50 -10.40
C ARG A 40 -4.03 -4.37 -9.46
N ARG A 41 -3.05 -3.71 -8.82
CA ARG A 41 -3.29 -2.57 -7.92
C ARG A 41 -3.74 -1.31 -8.66
N ALA A 42 -3.51 -1.23 -9.97
CA ALA A 42 -4.00 -0.15 -10.83
C ALA A 42 -5.47 -0.32 -11.27
N LEU A 43 -6.06 -1.53 -11.14
CA LEU A 43 -7.43 -1.83 -11.59
C LEU A 43 -8.49 -0.82 -11.12
N PRO A 44 -8.56 -0.39 -9.84
CA PRO A 44 -9.57 0.57 -9.40
C PRO A 44 -9.44 1.92 -10.11
N PHE A 45 -8.22 2.34 -10.39
CA PHE A 45 -7.93 3.59 -11.08
C PHE A 45 -8.29 3.51 -12.57
N GLY A 46 -8.03 2.35 -13.20
CA GLY A 46 -8.47 2.07 -14.57
C GLY A 46 -9.99 2.09 -14.69
N ALA A 47 -10.70 1.47 -13.75
CA ALA A 47 -12.17 1.50 -13.69
C ALA A 47 -12.70 2.94 -13.54
N LEU A 48 -12.06 3.75 -12.71
CA LEU A 48 -12.43 5.16 -12.48
C LEU A 48 -12.19 6.01 -13.73
N ALA A 49 -11.09 5.78 -14.45
CA ALA A 49 -10.79 6.44 -15.72
C ALA A 49 -11.81 6.07 -16.80
N LEU A 50 -12.17 4.79 -16.94
CA LEU A 50 -13.20 4.31 -17.85
C LEU A 50 -14.57 4.92 -17.53
N MET A 51 -14.91 5.01 -16.26
CA MET A 51 -16.14 5.68 -15.80
C MET A 51 -16.13 7.15 -16.22
N ALA A 52 -15.04 7.89 -16.00
CA ALA A 52 -14.95 9.30 -16.39
C ALA A 52 -15.07 9.49 -17.91
N LEU A 53 -14.45 8.62 -18.70
CA LEU A 53 -14.55 8.66 -20.17
C LEU A 53 -15.96 8.32 -20.65
N SER A 54 -16.60 7.32 -20.06
CA SER A 54 -17.96 6.91 -20.44
C SER A 54 -19.01 7.99 -20.16
N LEU A 55 -18.75 8.91 -19.22
CA LEU A 55 -19.65 10.02 -18.93
C LEU A 55 -19.91 10.91 -20.15
N PHE A 56 -18.90 11.09 -21.03
CA PHE A 56 -19.08 11.86 -22.29
C PHE A 56 -20.10 11.22 -23.21
N VAL A 57 -20.22 9.90 -23.18
CA VAL A 57 -21.22 9.17 -23.97
C VAL A 57 -22.61 9.27 -23.32
N VAL A 58 -22.65 9.08 -22.00
CA VAL A 58 -23.91 9.05 -21.24
C VAL A 58 -24.59 10.42 -21.18
N GLN A 59 -23.85 11.53 -21.22
CA GLN A 59 -24.40 12.89 -21.26
C GLN A 59 -25.32 13.15 -22.47
N GLY A 60 -25.18 12.40 -23.56
CA GLY A 60 -26.04 12.50 -24.73
C GLY A 60 -27.48 11.98 -24.50
N TYR A 61 -27.68 11.19 -23.47
CA TYR A 61 -29.00 10.62 -23.15
C TYR A 61 -29.74 11.51 -22.17
N ARG A 62 -30.97 11.94 -22.55
CA ARG A 62 -31.80 12.83 -21.72
C ARG A 62 -32.63 12.11 -20.65
N GLU A 63 -32.65 10.79 -20.68
CA GLU A 63 -33.48 9.98 -19.78
C GLU A 63 -32.74 9.76 -18.44
N GLY A 64 -33.35 10.22 -17.35
CA GLY A 64 -32.73 10.17 -16.01
C GLY A 64 -32.39 8.75 -15.53
N TRP A 65 -33.17 7.73 -15.93
CA TRP A 65 -32.88 6.33 -15.58
C TRP A 65 -31.56 5.84 -16.16
N VAL A 66 -31.11 6.36 -17.31
CA VAL A 66 -29.82 6.01 -17.93
C VAL A 66 -28.66 6.44 -17.02
N LEU A 67 -28.71 7.66 -16.49
CA LEU A 67 -27.71 8.17 -15.54
C LEU A 67 -27.69 7.35 -14.25
N ILE A 68 -28.85 7.02 -13.70
CA ILE A 68 -28.96 6.22 -12.48
C ILE A 68 -28.33 4.83 -12.71
N THR A 69 -28.70 4.15 -13.80
CA THR A 69 -28.13 2.84 -14.15
C THR A 69 -26.63 2.91 -14.33
N TRP A 70 -26.15 3.95 -15.04
CA TRP A 70 -24.71 4.17 -15.26
C TRP A 70 -23.96 4.36 -13.92
N MET A 71 -24.52 5.13 -12.97
CA MET A 71 -23.92 5.30 -11.63
C MET A 71 -23.79 3.97 -10.88
N PHE A 72 -24.85 3.14 -10.87
CA PHE A 72 -24.83 1.85 -10.19
C PHE A 72 -23.82 0.87 -10.84
N VAL A 73 -23.82 0.76 -12.17
CA VAL A 73 -22.90 -0.12 -12.90
C VAL A 73 -21.45 0.34 -12.69
N SER A 74 -21.17 1.62 -12.82
CA SER A 74 -19.84 2.18 -12.62
C SER A 74 -19.36 1.99 -11.17
N GLY A 75 -20.23 2.22 -10.19
CA GLY A 75 -19.93 1.97 -8.78
C GLY A 75 -19.61 0.49 -8.51
N ALA A 76 -20.40 -0.42 -9.06
CA ALA A 76 -20.15 -1.87 -8.94
C ALA A 76 -18.82 -2.28 -9.55
N LEU A 77 -18.46 -1.75 -10.74
CA LEU A 77 -17.18 -2.01 -11.40
C LEU A 77 -15.99 -1.53 -10.57
N ILE A 78 -16.08 -0.33 -9.96
CA ILE A 78 -15.02 0.20 -9.09
C ILE A 78 -14.85 -0.68 -7.86
N VAL A 79 -15.95 -1.10 -7.22
CA VAL A 79 -15.91 -2.01 -6.07
C VAL A 79 -15.28 -3.35 -6.47
N LEU A 80 -15.70 -3.94 -7.58
CA LEU A 80 -15.13 -5.19 -8.08
C LEU A 80 -13.62 -5.05 -8.37
N ALA A 81 -13.22 -4.00 -9.07
CA ALA A 81 -11.81 -3.70 -9.34
C ALA A 81 -11.00 -3.52 -8.05
N SER A 82 -11.57 -2.87 -7.03
CA SER A 82 -10.95 -2.71 -5.71
C SER A 82 -10.80 -4.05 -4.97
N VAL A 83 -11.76 -4.93 -5.10
CA VAL A 83 -11.68 -6.29 -4.54
C VAL A 83 -10.61 -7.11 -5.26
N LEU A 84 -10.49 -7.00 -6.57
CA LEU A 84 -9.50 -7.74 -7.37
C LEU A 84 -8.08 -7.17 -7.27
N SER A 85 -7.93 -5.94 -6.80
CA SER A 85 -6.63 -5.24 -6.73
C SER A 85 -5.64 -5.87 -5.74
N ILE A 86 -6.12 -6.63 -4.76
CA ILE A 86 -5.33 -7.27 -3.71
C ILE A 86 -5.67 -8.76 -3.68
N SER A 87 -4.68 -9.63 -3.49
CA SER A 87 -4.91 -11.09 -3.39
C SER A 87 -5.83 -11.43 -2.22
N SER A 88 -6.52 -12.56 -2.30
CA SER A 88 -7.42 -13.03 -1.24
C SER A 88 -6.68 -13.27 0.07
N THR A 89 -5.48 -13.84 0.03
CA THR A 89 -4.61 -14.09 1.19
C THR A 89 -4.17 -12.76 1.81
N GLU A 90 -3.71 -11.78 1.00
CA GLU A 90 -3.33 -10.46 1.50
C GLU A 90 -4.50 -9.73 2.18
N ARG A 91 -5.73 -9.83 1.61
CA ARG A 91 -6.94 -9.27 2.25
C ARG A 91 -7.26 -9.93 3.58
N ARG A 92 -7.13 -11.26 3.67
CA ARG A 92 -7.34 -12.01 4.92
C ARG A 92 -6.30 -11.64 5.96
N ALA A 93 -5.01 -11.55 5.58
CA ALA A 93 -3.93 -11.12 6.44
C ALA A 93 -4.14 -9.70 6.99
N ASN A 94 -4.48 -8.75 6.10
CA ASN A 94 -4.78 -7.37 6.49
C ASN A 94 -6.00 -7.27 7.42
N ARG A 95 -7.03 -8.11 7.22
CA ARG A 95 -8.20 -8.17 8.10
C ARG A 95 -7.84 -8.73 9.47
N ALA A 96 -7.10 -9.84 9.51
CA ALA A 96 -6.63 -10.45 10.76
C ALA A 96 -5.77 -9.47 11.57
N PHE A 97 -4.86 -8.75 10.90
CA PHE A 97 -4.03 -7.73 11.56
C PHE A 97 -4.88 -6.60 12.16
N ARG A 98 -5.86 -6.08 11.41
CA ARG A 98 -6.75 -4.99 11.87
C ARG A 98 -7.68 -5.42 13.00
N SER A 99 -8.08 -6.68 13.06
CA SER A 99 -8.90 -7.22 14.15
C SER A 99 -8.11 -7.62 15.39
N GLY A 100 -6.77 -7.39 15.40
CA GLY A 100 -5.90 -7.76 16.53
C GLY A 100 -5.51 -9.23 16.57
N ASN A 101 -5.93 -10.04 15.59
CA ASN A 101 -5.49 -11.44 15.50
C ASN A 101 -4.12 -11.51 14.83
N PHE A 102 -3.09 -11.07 15.56
CA PHE A 102 -1.73 -10.92 15.03
C PHE A 102 -1.08 -12.26 14.72
N GLN A 103 -1.41 -13.32 15.45
CA GLN A 103 -0.90 -14.66 15.16
C GLN A 103 -1.40 -15.14 13.80
N LYS A 104 -2.71 -15.04 13.54
CA LYS A 104 -3.29 -15.40 12.23
C LYS A 104 -2.77 -14.52 11.11
N ALA A 105 -2.56 -13.23 11.38
CA ALA A 105 -1.95 -12.33 10.43
C ALA A 105 -0.52 -12.76 10.07
N ALA A 106 0.30 -13.16 11.06
CA ALA A 106 1.66 -13.64 10.85
C ALA A 106 1.70 -14.92 9.99
N GLU A 107 0.80 -15.88 10.25
CA GLU A 107 0.68 -17.09 9.42
C GLU A 107 0.40 -16.74 7.93
N LEU A 108 -0.59 -15.88 7.69
CA LEU A 108 -0.99 -15.50 6.34
C LEU A 108 0.07 -14.65 5.63
N TYR A 109 0.79 -13.77 6.35
CA TYR A 109 1.91 -13.02 5.75
C TYR A 109 3.13 -13.91 5.51
N ARG A 110 3.32 -14.97 6.29
CA ARG A 110 4.36 -15.97 6.03
C ARG A 110 4.06 -16.74 4.74
N GLU A 111 2.82 -17.22 4.56
CA GLU A 111 2.35 -17.82 3.31
C GLU A 111 2.62 -16.91 2.10
N LEU A 112 2.28 -15.61 2.22
CA LEU A 112 2.56 -14.62 1.16
C LEU A 112 4.05 -14.41 0.91
N ALA A 113 4.89 -14.41 1.95
CA ALA A 113 6.32 -14.23 1.82
C ALA A 113 7.02 -15.45 1.22
N GLU A 114 6.48 -16.65 1.42
CA GLU A 114 6.93 -17.90 0.80
C GLU A 114 6.50 -17.98 -0.67
N GLU A 115 5.24 -17.64 -0.99
CA GLU A 115 4.73 -17.61 -2.36
C GLU A 115 5.41 -16.53 -3.21
N LYS A 116 5.53 -15.31 -2.65
CA LYS A 116 6.18 -14.16 -3.28
C LYS A 116 7.06 -13.44 -2.27
N PRO A 117 8.38 -13.63 -2.30
CA PRO A 117 9.31 -13.07 -1.32
C PRO A 117 9.56 -11.56 -1.54
N LEU A 118 8.52 -10.75 -1.47
CA LEU A 118 8.57 -9.29 -1.59
C LEU A 118 8.92 -8.64 -0.26
N ALA A 119 9.63 -7.52 -0.30
CA ALA A 119 9.97 -6.74 0.88
C ALA A 119 8.75 -6.40 1.74
N ARG A 120 7.62 -6.05 1.09
CA ARG A 120 6.36 -5.74 1.79
C ARG A 120 5.80 -6.92 2.58
N HIS A 121 5.86 -8.14 2.04
CA HIS A 121 5.33 -9.34 2.71
C HIS A 121 6.14 -9.65 3.97
N HIS A 122 7.47 -9.63 3.87
CA HIS A 122 8.37 -9.80 5.02
C HIS A 122 8.20 -8.68 6.05
N ALA A 123 8.01 -7.42 5.63
CA ALA A 123 7.81 -6.30 6.55
C ALA A 123 6.47 -6.40 7.29
N TYR A 124 5.39 -6.84 6.63
CA TYR A 124 4.10 -7.07 7.27
C TYR A 124 4.13 -8.30 8.19
N LEU A 125 4.85 -9.35 7.79
CA LEU A 125 5.14 -10.48 8.67
C LEU A 125 5.86 -10.00 9.95
N GLY A 126 6.90 -9.20 9.80
CA GLY A 126 7.63 -8.61 10.92
C GLY A 126 6.72 -7.77 11.84
N ALA A 127 5.82 -6.95 11.26
CA ALA A 127 4.85 -6.19 12.04
C ALA A 127 3.88 -7.09 12.82
N ALA A 128 3.36 -8.16 12.20
CA ALA A 128 2.45 -9.09 12.85
C ALA A 128 3.13 -9.89 13.97
N LEU A 129 4.35 -10.37 13.73
CA LEU A 129 5.17 -11.05 14.73
C LEU A 129 5.50 -10.12 15.92
N GLY A 130 5.89 -8.88 15.65
CA GLY A 130 6.17 -7.89 16.71
C GLY A 130 4.94 -7.52 17.54
N ALA A 131 3.75 -7.51 16.92
CA ALA A 131 2.48 -7.28 17.62
C ALA A 131 2.03 -8.49 18.44
N SER A 132 2.44 -9.71 18.06
CA SER A 132 2.23 -10.95 18.83
C SER A 132 3.40 -11.27 19.80
N GLU A 133 4.28 -10.29 20.06
CA GLU A 133 5.40 -10.37 21.00
C GLU A 133 6.51 -11.38 20.62
N ARG A 134 6.48 -11.91 19.40
CA ARG A 134 7.52 -12.79 18.82
C ARG A 134 8.66 -11.93 18.28
N TYR A 135 9.40 -11.28 19.19
CA TYR A 135 10.31 -10.17 18.86
C TYR A 135 11.51 -10.59 17.99
N GLU A 136 12.14 -11.71 18.29
CA GLU A 136 13.29 -12.21 17.55
C GLU A 136 12.90 -12.51 16.10
N GLU A 137 11.81 -13.25 15.90
CA GLU A 137 11.30 -13.57 14.56
C GLU A 137 10.85 -12.32 13.78
N SER A 138 10.31 -11.33 14.50
CA SER A 138 9.95 -10.04 13.91
C SER A 138 11.18 -9.29 13.39
N VAL A 139 12.28 -9.31 14.15
CA VAL A 139 13.56 -8.70 13.73
C VAL A 139 14.08 -9.42 12.50
N ASP A 140 14.03 -10.76 12.46
CA ASP A 140 14.48 -11.54 11.33
C ASP A 140 13.65 -11.28 10.07
N ALA A 141 12.31 -11.31 10.19
CA ALA A 141 11.42 -11.01 9.07
C ALA A 141 11.62 -9.58 8.52
N SER A 142 11.76 -8.59 9.40
CA SER A 142 12.05 -7.22 8.99
C SER A 142 13.45 -7.08 8.37
N THR A 143 14.41 -7.88 8.80
CA THR A 143 15.76 -7.92 8.21
C THR A 143 15.73 -8.52 6.81
N GLU A 144 14.96 -9.59 6.59
CA GLU A 144 14.73 -10.12 5.25
C GLU A 144 14.06 -9.11 4.32
N ALA A 145 13.07 -8.34 4.83
CA ALA A 145 12.47 -7.25 4.08
C ALA A 145 13.51 -6.21 3.62
N ILE A 146 14.42 -5.82 4.51
CA ILE A 146 15.50 -4.86 4.22
C ILE A 146 16.48 -5.43 3.19
N LYS A 147 16.82 -6.71 3.27
CA LYS A 147 17.69 -7.38 2.28
C LYS A 147 17.04 -7.38 0.89
N LYS A 148 15.72 -7.64 0.82
CA LYS A 148 14.98 -7.63 -0.45
C LYS A 148 14.88 -6.22 -1.06
N ASP A 149 14.65 -5.20 -0.23
CA ASP A 149 14.57 -3.82 -0.67
C ASP A 149 15.10 -2.87 0.41
N PRO A 150 16.38 -2.46 0.32
CA PRO A 150 16.99 -1.53 1.27
C PRO A 150 16.34 -0.13 1.32
N LYS A 151 15.51 0.20 0.34
CA LYS A 151 14.74 1.47 0.33
C LYS A 151 13.34 1.34 0.93
N TYR A 152 12.93 0.14 1.38
CA TYR A 152 11.61 -0.06 1.96
C TYR A 152 11.56 0.40 3.44
N GLY A 153 11.31 1.68 3.65
CA GLY A 153 11.38 2.34 4.96
C GLY A 153 10.50 1.73 6.05
N LEU A 154 9.37 1.10 5.67
CA LEU A 154 8.49 0.44 6.64
C LEU A 154 9.16 -0.75 7.34
N ALA A 155 10.08 -1.46 6.68
CA ALA A 155 10.80 -2.57 7.28
C ALA A 155 11.72 -2.10 8.42
N TYR A 156 12.46 -1.01 8.21
CA TYR A 156 13.28 -0.39 9.27
C TYR A 156 12.40 0.12 10.41
N TYR A 157 11.29 0.78 10.10
CA TYR A 157 10.37 1.29 11.11
C TYR A 157 9.82 0.15 12.00
N ASN A 158 9.33 -0.93 11.40
CA ASN A 158 8.81 -2.09 12.14
C ASN A 158 9.91 -2.72 13.02
N ARG A 159 11.13 -2.90 12.49
CA ARG A 159 12.26 -3.44 13.24
C ARG A 159 12.64 -2.53 14.41
N ALA A 160 12.64 -1.22 14.20
CA ALA A 160 12.93 -0.25 15.25
C ALA A 160 11.92 -0.31 16.41
N LEU A 161 10.62 -0.45 16.10
CA LEU A 161 9.58 -0.58 17.13
C LEU A 161 9.82 -1.81 18.02
N VAL A 162 10.19 -2.92 17.42
CA VAL A 162 10.49 -4.17 18.14
C VAL A 162 11.79 -4.06 18.92
N LEU A 163 12.86 -3.52 18.32
CA LEU A 163 14.13 -3.29 19.01
C LEU A 163 13.99 -2.36 20.23
N ARG A 164 13.10 -1.36 20.13
CA ARG A 164 12.74 -0.49 21.28
C ARG A 164 12.10 -1.32 22.41
N ARG A 165 11.14 -2.20 22.10
CA ARG A 165 10.50 -3.09 23.09
C ARG A 165 11.49 -4.07 23.73
N MET A 166 12.49 -4.52 22.96
CA MET A 166 13.59 -5.37 23.45
C MET A 166 14.67 -4.60 24.25
N GLY A 167 14.50 -3.28 24.47
CA GLY A 167 15.50 -2.45 25.15
C GLY A 167 16.74 -2.11 24.32
N LYS A 168 16.80 -2.49 23.05
CA LYS A 168 17.96 -2.28 22.15
C LYS A 168 17.93 -0.86 21.54
N LYS A 169 17.95 0.18 22.39
CA LYS A 169 17.72 1.58 22.02
C LYS A 169 18.62 2.09 20.89
N SER A 170 19.94 1.87 20.97
CA SER A 170 20.88 2.37 19.95
C SER A 170 20.57 1.80 18.55
N ARG A 171 20.17 0.53 18.48
CA ARG A 171 19.79 -0.11 17.20
C ARG A 171 18.45 0.46 16.70
N ALA A 172 17.49 0.68 17.60
CA ALA A 172 16.20 1.28 17.26
C ALA A 172 16.37 2.69 16.69
N VAL A 173 17.22 3.52 17.29
CA VAL A 173 17.55 4.86 16.80
C VAL A 173 18.16 4.81 15.39
N LYS A 174 19.11 3.89 15.17
CA LYS A 174 19.72 3.70 13.83
C LYS A 174 18.66 3.34 12.79
N ASP A 175 17.78 2.39 13.10
CA ASP A 175 16.74 1.95 12.18
C ASP A 175 15.69 3.05 11.94
N LEU A 176 15.31 3.87 12.94
CA LEU A 176 14.40 5.00 12.76
C LEU A 176 14.99 6.06 11.81
N LYS A 177 16.28 6.36 11.91
CA LYS A 177 16.96 7.26 10.99
C LYS A 177 16.91 6.71 9.57
N GLN A 178 17.27 5.44 9.39
CA GLN A 178 17.20 4.78 8.09
C GLN A 178 15.78 4.73 7.51
N ALA A 179 14.76 4.50 8.35
CA ALA A 179 13.36 4.56 7.93
C ALA A 179 12.96 5.92 7.38
N LEU A 180 13.43 7.02 8.01
CA LEU A 180 13.13 8.39 7.58
C LEU A 180 13.85 8.79 6.30
N GLU A 181 15.05 8.26 6.05
CA GLU A 181 15.82 8.43 4.82
C GLU A 181 15.26 7.60 3.66
N ALA A 182 14.70 6.44 3.97
CA ALA A 182 14.09 5.54 3.00
C ALA A 182 12.62 5.93 2.66
N ASP A 183 11.96 5.07 1.86
CA ASP A 183 10.56 5.26 1.43
C ASP A 183 9.55 4.93 2.55
N LEU A 184 9.66 5.60 3.71
CA LEU A 184 8.68 5.47 4.78
C LEU A 184 7.40 6.23 4.41
N PRO A 185 6.20 5.59 4.43
CA PRO A 185 4.94 6.27 4.16
C PRO A 185 4.70 7.47 5.09
N ARG A 186 4.17 8.56 4.54
CA ARG A 186 3.99 9.85 5.25
C ARG A 186 3.31 9.70 6.61
N ARG A 187 2.29 8.82 6.70
CA ARG A 187 1.54 8.55 7.93
C ARG A 187 2.39 8.03 9.11
N PHE A 188 3.55 7.43 8.84
CA PHE A 188 4.44 6.92 9.89
C PHE A 188 5.59 7.87 10.22
N ARG A 189 5.85 8.91 9.41
CA ARG A 189 7.02 9.79 9.59
C ARG A 189 6.96 10.61 10.86
N SER A 190 5.78 11.13 11.25
CA SER A 190 5.63 11.88 12.51
C SER A 190 5.85 10.97 13.72
N ALA A 191 5.27 9.77 13.71
CA ALA A 191 5.49 8.78 14.78
C ALA A 191 6.96 8.37 14.89
N ALA A 192 7.64 8.14 13.74
CA ALA A 192 9.06 7.79 13.73
C ALA A 192 9.93 8.91 14.34
N ARG A 193 9.67 10.18 14.02
CA ARG A 193 10.38 11.33 14.61
C ARG A 193 10.16 11.44 16.11
N LYS A 194 8.89 11.33 16.54
CA LYS A 194 8.57 11.38 17.97
C LYS A 194 9.29 10.30 18.76
N ILE A 195 9.31 9.06 18.25
CA ILE A 195 10.02 7.96 18.91
C ILE A 195 11.54 8.21 18.90
N LEU A 196 12.08 8.82 17.85
CA LEU A 196 13.49 9.16 17.78
C LEU A 196 13.86 10.21 18.83
N GLU A 197 13.02 11.23 19.05
CA GLU A 197 13.17 12.24 20.08
C GLU A 197 13.08 11.64 21.50
N GLU A 198 12.17 10.66 21.71
CA GLU A 198 12.03 9.96 23.01
C GLU A 198 13.25 9.07 23.34
N LEU A 199 14.01 8.65 22.34
CA LEU A 199 15.15 7.73 22.50
C LEU A 199 16.52 8.44 22.49
N ALA A 200 16.53 9.72 22.06
CA ALA A 200 17.75 10.54 22.03
C ALA A 200 18.12 11.04 23.40
#